data_e635b2eb00ec28c840c6f446b8e3dd81
#
_entry.id   e635b2eb00ec28c840c6f446b8e3dd81
#
_cell.length_a   1.000
_cell.length_b   1.000
_cell.length_c   1.000
_cell.angle_alpha   90.00
_cell.angle_beta   90.00
_cell.angle_gamma   90.00
#
_symmetry.space_group_name_H-M   'P 1'
#
loop_
_entity.id
_entity.type
_entity.pdbx_description
1 polymer ?
#
loop_
_entity_poly.entity_id
_entity_poly.type
_entity_poly.pdbx_seq_one_letter_code
_entity_poly.pdbx_strand_id
1 'polypeptide(L)'
;LDDDFTKPLQIANKKHDIIAVRIHDKREEHLPNVGMIKMLDAESGKRSWIDTSSKKIRMNFGSKYKKRAEKLKQDFLLCGVDHININTAESYIKPLINFFKQREHRR
;
A
#
# COMPACT_ATOMS: atom_id res chain seq x y z
N LEU A 1 -6.78 7.45 0.85
CA LEU A 1 -5.58 8.14 0.38
C LEU A 1 -5.94 9.15 -0.69
N ASP A 2 -5.61 10.37 -0.43
CA ASP A 2 -5.75 11.44 -1.41
C ASP A 2 -4.74 11.20 -2.53
N ASP A 3 -5.22 11.10 -3.77
CA ASP A 3 -4.38 10.81 -4.93
C ASP A 3 -3.43 11.96 -5.29
N ASP A 4 -3.59 13.12 -4.66
CA ASP A 4 -2.85 14.33 -5.04
C ASP A 4 -1.74 14.69 -4.04
N PHE A 5 -1.00 13.68 -3.60
CA PHE A 5 0.16 13.89 -2.73
C PHE A 5 1.49 14.04 -3.51
N THR A 6 1.50 13.74 -4.82
CA THR A 6 2.75 13.66 -5.59
C THR A 6 3.49 14.98 -5.67
N LYS A 7 2.78 16.08 -5.92
CA LYS A 7 3.42 17.39 -6.03
C LYS A 7 4.01 17.90 -4.71
N PRO A 8 3.28 17.88 -3.58
CA PRO A 8 3.88 18.18 -2.29
C PRO A 8 5.05 17.27 -1.93
N LEU A 9 4.96 15.98 -2.26
CA LEU A 9 6.03 15.03 -1.98
C LEU A 9 7.29 15.33 -2.79
N GLN A 10 7.15 15.68 -4.06
CA GLN A 10 8.28 16.07 -4.91
C GLN A 10 8.97 17.32 -4.35
N ILE A 11 8.22 18.32 -3.91
CA ILE A 11 8.76 19.54 -3.30
C ILE A 11 9.51 19.21 -2.03
N ALA A 12 8.93 18.40 -1.16
CA ALA A 12 9.56 18.00 0.10
C ALA A 12 10.83 17.19 -0.14
N ASN A 13 10.83 16.30 -1.15
CA ASN A 13 11.98 15.45 -1.45
C ASN A 13 13.20 16.25 -1.96
N LYS A 14 12.99 17.42 -2.52
CA LYS A 14 14.08 18.31 -2.91
C LYS A 14 14.80 18.92 -1.72
N LYS A 15 14.11 19.09 -0.60
CA LYS A 15 14.64 19.74 0.61
C LYS A 15 15.09 18.77 1.68
N HIS A 16 14.55 17.56 1.65
CA HIS A 16 14.76 16.56 2.70
C HIS A 16 15.04 15.20 2.09
N ASP A 17 15.73 14.34 2.83
CA ASP A 17 15.85 12.92 2.48
C ASP A 17 14.60 12.21 2.98
N ILE A 18 13.72 11.83 2.07
CA ILE A 18 12.42 11.23 2.39
C ILE A 18 12.42 9.76 2.04
N ILE A 19 11.94 8.95 2.97
CA ILE A 19 11.70 7.54 2.78
C ILE A 19 10.22 7.27 3.04
N ALA A 20 9.56 6.65 2.07
CA ALA A 20 8.18 6.22 2.23
C ALA A 20 8.15 4.79 2.80
N VAL A 21 7.48 4.61 3.92
CA VAL A 21 7.29 3.29 4.53
C VAL A 21 5.81 2.93 4.42
N ARG A 22 5.52 1.92 3.60
CA ARG A 22 4.16 1.40 3.49
C ARG A 22 4.02 0.22 4.43
N ILE A 23 3.17 0.39 5.44
CA ILE A 23 2.88 -0.66 6.40
C ILE A 23 1.56 -1.31 6.02
N HIS A 24 1.55 -2.63 5.89
CA HIS A 24 0.37 -3.37 5.52
C HIS A 24 0.30 -4.72 6.24
N ASP A 25 -0.90 -5.26 6.35
CA ASP A 25 -1.14 -6.61 6.81
C ASP A 25 -1.59 -7.44 5.61
N LYS A 26 -0.97 -8.59 5.42
CA LYS A 26 -1.31 -9.50 4.31
C LYS A 26 -2.78 -9.90 4.29
N ARG A 27 -3.44 -9.88 5.44
CA ARG A 27 -4.88 -10.14 5.54
C ARG A 27 -5.73 -9.09 4.85
N GLU A 28 -5.23 -7.87 4.68
CA GLU A 28 -5.91 -6.80 3.96
C GLU A 28 -5.94 -7.04 2.44
N GLU A 29 -5.04 -7.87 1.93
CA GLU A 29 -4.96 -8.21 0.51
C GLU A 29 -6.05 -9.19 0.09
N HIS A 30 -6.60 -9.94 1.04
CA HIS A 30 -7.54 -11.01 0.77
C HIS A 30 -8.82 -10.82 1.58
N LEU A 31 -9.94 -10.89 0.87
CA LEU A 31 -11.24 -10.87 1.49
C LEU A 31 -11.59 -12.31 1.94
N PRO A 32 -11.80 -12.55 3.24
CA PRO A 32 -12.14 -13.90 3.69
C PRO A 32 -13.56 -14.31 3.28
N ASN A 33 -13.78 -15.60 3.12
CA ASN A 33 -15.11 -16.14 2.84
C ASN A 33 -15.88 -16.31 4.15
N VAL A 34 -16.59 -15.28 4.57
CA VAL A 34 -17.33 -15.24 5.84
C VAL A 34 -18.79 -14.81 5.66
N GLY A 35 -19.31 -14.89 4.44
CA GLY A 35 -20.69 -14.51 4.13
C GLY A 35 -20.87 -13.02 3.90
N MET A 36 -22.04 -12.51 4.23
CA MET A 36 -22.37 -11.11 4.07
C MET A 36 -21.67 -10.25 5.12
N ILE A 37 -20.93 -9.24 4.67
CA ILE A 37 -20.31 -8.28 5.56
C ILE A 37 -20.65 -6.86 5.12
N LYS A 38 -20.63 -5.93 6.08
CA LYS A 38 -20.80 -4.51 5.78
C LYS A 38 -19.41 -3.87 5.71
N MET A 39 -19.09 -3.33 4.55
CA MET A 39 -17.78 -2.78 4.29
C MET A 39 -17.85 -1.28 4.08
N LEU A 40 -16.86 -0.57 4.63
CA LEU A 40 -16.67 0.85 4.39
C LEU A 40 -15.73 1.03 3.21
N ASP A 41 -16.19 1.71 2.15
CA ASP A 41 -15.33 2.10 1.05
C ASP A 41 -14.50 3.31 1.49
N ALA A 42 -13.18 3.14 1.55
CA ALA A 42 -12.26 4.18 1.98
C ALA A 42 -12.25 5.39 1.04
N GLU A 43 -12.57 5.20 -0.25
CA GLU A 43 -12.57 6.28 -1.22
C GLU A 43 -13.83 7.12 -1.16
N SER A 44 -15.00 6.47 -1.11
CA SER A 44 -16.29 7.17 -1.13
C SER A 44 -16.85 7.47 0.25
N GLY A 45 -16.35 6.80 1.29
CA GLY A 45 -16.90 6.87 2.64
C GLY A 45 -18.25 6.16 2.81
N LYS A 46 -18.72 5.50 1.76
CA LYS A 46 -19.99 4.79 1.79
C LYS A 46 -19.82 3.38 2.34
N ARG A 47 -20.82 2.94 3.09
CA ARG A 47 -20.91 1.56 3.56
C ARG A 47 -21.85 0.78 2.66
N SER A 48 -21.44 -0.43 2.31
CA SER A 48 -22.25 -1.32 1.50
C SER A 48 -22.12 -2.76 1.99
N TRP A 49 -23.16 -3.56 1.70
CA TRP A 49 -23.13 -4.97 1.97
C TRP A 49 -22.43 -5.70 0.85
N ILE A 50 -21.52 -6.60 1.21
CA ILE A 50 -20.73 -7.39 0.26
C ILE A 50 -20.88 -8.85 0.61
N ASP A 51 -21.18 -9.67 -0.40
CA ASP A 51 -21.24 -11.13 -0.26
C ASP A 51 -19.84 -11.71 -0.48
N THR A 52 -19.15 -12.00 0.60
CA THR A 52 -17.80 -12.57 0.54
C THR A 52 -17.79 -14.04 0.16
N SER A 53 -18.94 -14.72 0.11
CA SER A 53 -19.03 -16.09 -0.39
C SER A 53 -18.85 -16.15 -1.90
N SER A 54 -19.04 -15.04 -2.61
CA SER A 54 -18.83 -14.96 -4.05
C SER A 54 -17.34 -14.93 -4.37
N LYS A 55 -16.89 -15.93 -5.11
CA LYS A 55 -15.50 -15.99 -5.59
C LYS A 55 -15.15 -14.80 -6.45
N LYS A 56 -16.08 -14.37 -7.30
CA LYS A 56 -15.89 -13.22 -8.18
C LYS A 56 -15.66 -11.94 -7.38
N ILE A 57 -16.40 -11.72 -6.31
CA ILE A 57 -16.25 -10.55 -5.43
C ILE A 57 -14.88 -10.59 -4.73
N ARG A 58 -14.49 -11.76 -4.21
CA ARG A 58 -13.16 -11.88 -3.57
C ARG A 58 -12.01 -11.64 -4.55
N MET A 59 -12.13 -12.14 -5.77
CA MET A 59 -11.11 -11.92 -6.81
C MET A 59 -11.03 -10.45 -7.21
N ASN A 60 -12.15 -9.78 -7.37
CA ASN A 60 -12.17 -8.35 -7.70
C ASN A 60 -11.54 -7.51 -6.59
N PHE A 61 -11.80 -7.85 -5.34
CA PHE A 61 -11.21 -7.17 -4.20
C PHE A 61 -9.68 -7.26 -4.23
N GLY A 62 -9.15 -8.47 -4.39
CA GLY A 62 -7.70 -8.70 -4.47
C GLY A 62 -7.05 -8.00 -5.66
N SER A 63 -7.72 -7.99 -6.82
CA SER A 63 -7.25 -7.30 -8.01
C SER A 63 -7.17 -5.79 -7.81
N LYS A 64 -8.19 -5.19 -7.21
CA LYS A 64 -8.19 -3.75 -6.88
C LYS A 64 -7.09 -3.40 -5.90
N TYR A 65 -6.88 -4.23 -4.90
CA TYR A 65 -5.81 -4.03 -3.92
C TYR A 65 -4.44 -3.99 -4.59
N LYS A 66 -4.15 -4.95 -5.47
CA LYS A 66 -2.88 -5.02 -6.21
C LYS A 66 -2.68 -3.79 -7.09
N LYS A 67 -3.72 -3.34 -7.77
CA LYS A 67 -3.66 -2.15 -8.62
C LYS A 67 -3.32 -0.89 -7.83
N ARG A 68 -3.91 -0.71 -6.66
CA ARG A 68 -3.61 0.43 -5.78
C ARG A 68 -2.17 0.39 -5.29
N ALA A 69 -1.69 -0.78 -4.88
CA ALA A 69 -0.32 -0.94 -4.42
C ALA A 69 0.69 -0.63 -5.52
N GLU A 70 0.42 -1.09 -6.76
CA GLU A 70 1.27 -0.82 -7.90
C GLU A 70 1.27 0.67 -8.28
N LYS A 71 0.10 1.31 -8.25
CA LYS A 71 0.01 2.75 -8.52
C LYS A 71 0.81 3.55 -7.50
N LEU A 72 0.72 3.21 -6.23
CA LEU A 72 1.47 3.88 -5.17
C LEU A 72 2.97 3.74 -5.37
N LYS A 73 3.43 2.55 -5.73
CA LYS A 73 4.83 2.30 -6.07
C LYS A 73 5.31 3.18 -7.23
N GLN A 74 4.50 3.27 -8.29
CA GLN A 74 4.82 4.12 -9.44
C GLN A 74 4.88 5.59 -9.05
N ASP A 75 3.95 6.06 -8.23
CA ASP A 75 3.94 7.44 -7.75
C ASP A 75 5.22 7.77 -6.97
N PHE A 76 5.68 6.88 -6.10
CA PHE A 76 6.93 7.08 -5.36
C PHE A 76 8.14 7.10 -6.30
N LEU A 77 8.18 6.22 -7.29
CA LEU A 77 9.25 6.21 -8.29
C LEU A 77 9.30 7.53 -9.07
N LEU A 78 8.15 8.05 -9.47
CA LEU A 78 8.06 9.32 -10.19
C LEU A 78 8.51 10.50 -9.32
N CYS A 79 8.28 10.43 -8.02
CA CYS A 79 8.71 11.46 -7.09
C CYS A 79 10.19 11.36 -6.72
N GLY A 80 10.88 10.30 -7.11
CA GLY A 80 12.25 10.03 -6.73
C GLY A 80 12.43 9.67 -5.26
N VAL A 81 11.37 9.16 -4.63
CA VAL A 81 11.36 8.79 -3.21
C VAL A 81 11.57 7.29 -3.06
N ASP A 82 12.57 6.92 -2.26
CA ASP A 82 12.78 5.51 -1.91
C ASP A 82 11.61 5.03 -1.05
N HIS A 83 11.18 3.80 -1.27
CA HIS A 83 10.08 3.24 -0.50
C HIS A 83 10.36 1.79 -0.10
N ILE A 84 9.76 1.38 1.00
CA ILE A 84 9.81 0.01 1.50
C ILE A 84 8.40 -0.42 1.93
N ASN A 85 8.06 -1.66 1.65
CA ASN A 85 6.84 -2.29 2.11
C ASN A 85 7.14 -3.17 3.32
N ILE A 86 6.39 -2.96 4.39
CA ILE A 86 6.52 -3.76 5.61
C ILE A 86 5.20 -4.49 5.85
N ASN A 87 5.28 -5.81 5.93
CA ASN A 87 4.15 -6.66 6.27
C ASN A 87 4.17 -6.91 7.78
N THR A 88 3.15 -6.46 8.48
CA THR A 88 3.06 -6.58 9.95
C THR A 88 2.90 -8.01 10.43
N ALA A 89 2.50 -8.94 9.55
CA ALA A 89 2.40 -10.36 9.88
C ALA A 89 3.76 -11.08 9.87
N GLU A 90 4.81 -10.44 9.37
CA GLU A 90 6.16 -11.01 9.27
C GLU A 90 7.15 -10.14 10.02
N SER A 91 8.35 -10.69 10.30
CA SER A 91 9.42 -9.90 10.88
C SER A 91 9.87 -8.81 9.90
N TYR A 92 9.85 -7.57 10.33
CA TYR A 92 10.23 -6.41 9.53
C TYR A 92 11.70 -6.02 9.67
N ILE A 93 12.42 -6.62 10.61
CA ILE A 93 13.78 -6.20 10.97
C ILE A 93 14.74 -6.43 9.81
N LYS A 94 14.75 -7.63 9.25
CA LYS A 94 15.63 -8.00 8.14
C LYS A 94 15.41 -7.17 6.88
N PRO A 95 14.17 -7.05 6.37
CA PRO A 95 13.91 -6.19 5.22
C PRO A 95 14.32 -4.74 5.45
N LEU A 96 14.10 -4.22 6.64
CA LEU A 96 14.43 -2.84 6.98
C LEU A 96 15.94 -2.61 6.99
N ILE A 97 16.70 -3.53 7.60
CA ILE A 97 18.17 -3.47 7.61
C ILE A 97 18.71 -3.54 6.18
N ASN A 98 18.21 -4.46 5.36
CA ASN A 98 18.65 -4.60 3.97
C ASN A 98 18.35 -3.34 3.15
N PHE A 99 17.22 -2.72 3.37
CA PHE A 99 16.84 -1.47 2.70
C PHE A 99 17.85 -0.36 3.00
N PHE A 100 18.20 -0.16 4.26
CA PHE A 100 19.17 0.87 4.65
C PHE A 100 20.58 0.56 4.15
N LYS A 101 20.99 -0.69 4.13
CA LYS A 101 22.28 -1.11 3.56
C LYS A 101 22.35 -0.78 2.07
N GLN A 102 21.32 -1.05 1.32
CA GLN A 102 21.27 -0.72 -0.11
C GLN A 102 21.36 0.79 -0.33
N ARG A 103 20.75 1.59 0.52
CA ARG A 103 20.85 3.06 0.42
C ARG A 103 22.27 3.54 0.69
N GLU A 104 22.95 2.97 1.65
CA GLU A 104 24.35 3.31 1.94
C GLU A 104 25.25 3.03 0.73
N HIS A 105 25.06 1.90 0.05
CA HIS A 105 25.86 1.55 -1.12
C HIS A 105 25.64 2.47 -2.31
N ARG A 106 24.50 3.14 -2.40
CA ARG A 106 24.21 4.07 -3.51
C ARG A 106 24.79 5.48 -3.28
N ARG A 107 25.26 5.75 -2.10
CA ARG A 107 25.85 7.05 -1.77
C ARG A 107 27.34 7.13 -2.08
#